data_436add0267a55a22116a4f3552311d25
#
_entry.id   436add0267a55a22116a4f3552311d25
#
_cell.length_a   1.000
_cell.length_b   1.000
_cell.length_c   1.000
_cell.angle_alpha   90.00
_cell.angle_beta   90.00
_cell.angle_gamma   90.00
#
_symmetry.space_group_name_H-M   'P 1'
#
loop_
_entity.id
_entity.type
_entity.pdbx_description
1 polymer ?
#
loop_
_entity_poly.entity_id
_entity_poly.type
_entity_poly.pdbx_seq_one_letter_code
_entity_poly.pdbx_strand_id
1 'polypeptide(L)'
;GQDTAIVHLSANDGEAIENEIIYGSVSGLKSDEDGKALGGAVIGIFKTGTEEFTKENAIQTTTSADDGSFSFEKVPYGTWVIREIESPTGFVLSEEEIAVTVGKVDEVVEIELVNYFIKGNIELTKVDADYPDNKLTGAVFEVYADTNGNGEFDKDDKLCGEMTELEGGVYQMTELRYGKYFVREKTAPDGFVLDESVYGVSIEENGKTYTVENKAGVGFINDAQKGSLKIVKTSSDGKVEGFSFRVTSADGYDQTFKTDKNGEIFIEGLRIGEYPVSEVSDSASAGYILPADKQATVKTDSTTIVEMHNEFRDTPKTGDDFNLGLWVSLAAASVIGAGVLGFVGFKKKKKED
;
A
#
# COMPACT_ATOMS: atom_id res chain seq x y z
N GLY A 1 -4.71 -50.16 -21.46
CA GLY A 1 -4.21 -51.49 -21.31
C GLY A 1 -4.09 -52.17 -22.65
N GLN A 2 -2.90 -52.23 -23.24
CA GLN A 2 -2.67 -53.07 -24.41
C GLN A 2 -1.48 -53.92 -24.10
N ASP A 3 -1.69 -54.93 -23.22
CA ASP A 3 -0.89 -56.14 -23.20
C ASP A 3 -1.52 -57.06 -24.23
N THR A 4 -1.29 -56.85 -25.51
CA THR A 4 -1.54 -57.85 -26.55
C THR A 4 -0.22 -58.26 -27.10
N ALA A 5 0.48 -59.13 -26.37
CA ALA A 5 1.43 -60.03 -27.00
C ALA A 5 0.62 -61.02 -27.85
N ILE A 6 0.54 -60.81 -29.14
CA ILE A 6 0.01 -61.83 -30.07
C ILE A 6 1.10 -62.86 -30.23
N VAL A 7 1.00 -63.92 -29.48
CA VAL A 7 1.87 -65.05 -29.66
C VAL A 7 1.31 -65.90 -30.82
N HIS A 8 1.90 -65.75 -31.98
CA HIS A 8 1.72 -66.76 -33.05
C HIS A 8 2.56 -67.99 -32.77
N LEU A 9 1.93 -68.99 -32.23
CA LEU A 9 2.54 -70.33 -32.13
C LEU A 9 2.54 -70.94 -33.54
N SER A 10 3.65 -70.83 -34.25
CA SER A 10 3.92 -71.74 -35.34
C SER A 10 4.56 -72.97 -34.79
N ALA A 11 4.19 -74.14 -35.32
CA ALA A 11 4.77 -75.43 -34.91
C ALA A 11 6.26 -75.45 -35.27
N ASN A 12 7.13 -75.20 -34.28
CA ASN A 12 8.56 -75.22 -34.38
C ASN A 12 9.06 -76.18 -33.32
N ASP A 13 8.99 -77.49 -33.67
CA ASP A 13 9.56 -78.64 -32.93
C ASP A 13 9.55 -78.53 -31.37
N GLY A 14 8.59 -77.83 -30.78
CA GLY A 14 8.40 -77.70 -29.32
C GLY A 14 9.27 -76.66 -28.63
N GLU A 15 10.03 -75.86 -29.35
CA GLU A 15 10.74 -74.72 -28.75
C GLU A 15 9.84 -73.52 -28.55
N ALA A 16 9.94 -72.90 -27.39
CA ALA A 16 9.21 -71.66 -27.08
C ALA A 16 9.72 -70.51 -27.95
N ILE A 17 8.81 -69.78 -28.58
CA ILE A 17 9.16 -68.52 -29.25
C ILE A 17 9.16 -67.44 -28.17
N GLU A 18 10.32 -66.91 -27.82
CA GLU A 18 10.50 -65.80 -26.93
C GLU A 18 10.37 -64.49 -27.72
N ASN A 19 9.42 -63.62 -27.31
CA ASN A 19 9.36 -62.27 -27.81
C ASN A 19 9.95 -61.33 -26.73
N GLU A 20 10.91 -60.52 -27.14
CA GLU A 20 11.46 -59.48 -26.29
C GLU A 20 10.54 -58.29 -26.31
N ILE A 21 10.28 -57.69 -25.12
CA ILE A 21 9.57 -56.45 -25.02
C ILE A 21 10.49 -55.33 -25.52
N ILE A 22 9.97 -54.50 -26.43
CA ILE A 22 10.67 -53.30 -26.89
C ILE A 22 10.63 -52.25 -25.76
N TYR A 23 11.79 -51.74 -25.40
CA TYR A 23 11.98 -50.65 -24.47
C TYR A 23 12.70 -49.50 -25.15
N GLY A 24 12.35 -48.29 -24.73
CA GLY A 24 13.09 -47.04 -24.98
C GLY A 24 13.30 -46.28 -23.69
N SER A 25 13.61 -45.00 -23.79
CA SER A 25 13.72 -44.06 -22.69
C SER A 25 13.05 -42.73 -23.02
N VAL A 26 12.67 -42.01 -22.00
CA VAL A 26 12.23 -40.62 -22.12
C VAL A 26 13.21 -39.80 -21.33
N SER A 27 13.82 -38.79 -21.94
CA SER A 27 14.68 -37.81 -21.30
C SER A 27 14.08 -36.41 -21.45
N GLY A 28 14.40 -35.54 -20.52
CA GLY A 28 13.89 -34.18 -20.63
C GLY A 28 14.68 -33.15 -19.83
N LEU A 29 14.34 -31.91 -20.10
CA LEU A 29 14.85 -30.76 -19.35
C LEU A 29 13.70 -30.05 -18.65
N LYS A 30 13.91 -29.74 -17.37
CA LYS A 30 13.03 -28.96 -16.55
C LYS A 30 13.61 -27.55 -16.38
N SER A 31 12.81 -26.53 -16.68
CA SER A 31 13.22 -25.14 -16.53
C SER A 31 12.14 -24.31 -15.86
N ASP A 32 12.51 -23.13 -15.41
CA ASP A 32 11.56 -22.08 -15.04
C ASP A 32 11.17 -21.22 -16.27
N GLU A 33 10.23 -20.28 -16.08
CA GLU A 33 9.77 -19.36 -17.14
C GLU A 33 10.85 -18.41 -17.66
N ASP A 34 11.95 -18.23 -16.93
CA ASP A 34 13.12 -17.44 -17.36
C ASP A 34 14.12 -18.31 -18.16
N GLY A 35 13.82 -19.62 -18.35
CA GLY A 35 14.68 -20.59 -19.06
C GLY A 35 15.84 -21.11 -18.23
N LYS A 36 15.85 -20.89 -16.90
CA LYS A 36 16.87 -21.41 -16.01
C LYS A 36 16.50 -22.84 -15.63
N ALA A 37 17.53 -23.73 -15.61
CA ALA A 37 17.37 -25.10 -15.16
C ALA A 37 16.75 -25.19 -13.76
N LEU A 38 15.78 -26.12 -13.60
CA LEU A 38 15.00 -26.28 -12.39
C LEU A 38 15.06 -27.69 -11.85
N GLY A 39 15.77 -27.86 -10.72
CA GLY A 39 15.86 -29.12 -9.98
C GLY A 39 14.73 -29.29 -8.96
N GLY A 40 14.51 -30.52 -8.53
CA GLY A 40 13.59 -30.87 -7.45
C GLY A 40 12.14 -31.10 -7.85
N ALA A 41 11.77 -30.95 -9.12
CA ALA A 41 10.45 -31.31 -9.62
C ALA A 41 10.28 -32.85 -9.64
N VAL A 42 9.20 -33.36 -9.08
CA VAL A 42 8.85 -34.81 -9.18
C VAL A 42 7.95 -35.00 -10.38
N ILE A 43 8.42 -35.83 -11.32
CA ILE A 43 7.77 -36.05 -12.61
C ILE A 43 7.39 -37.55 -12.69
N GLY A 44 6.18 -37.81 -13.18
CA GLY A 44 5.67 -39.15 -13.38
C GLY A 44 5.45 -39.49 -14.84
N ILE A 45 5.60 -40.78 -15.18
CA ILE A 45 5.14 -41.35 -16.44
C ILE A 45 3.93 -42.25 -16.16
N PHE A 46 2.87 -42.04 -16.93
CA PHE A 46 1.55 -42.64 -16.70
C PHE A 46 1.00 -43.33 -17.95
N LYS A 47 0.06 -44.24 -17.75
CA LYS A 47 -0.74 -44.78 -18.84
C LYS A 47 -1.66 -43.74 -19.43
N THR A 48 -1.93 -43.83 -20.72
CA THR A 48 -2.99 -43.01 -21.34
C THR A 48 -4.33 -43.26 -20.68
N GLY A 49 -5.10 -42.20 -20.38
CA GLY A 49 -6.37 -42.27 -19.68
C GLY A 49 -6.27 -42.35 -18.16
N THR A 50 -5.09 -42.11 -17.58
CA THR A 50 -4.97 -41.87 -16.13
C THR A 50 -5.73 -40.59 -15.77
N GLU A 51 -6.61 -40.65 -14.76
CA GLU A 51 -7.40 -39.50 -14.28
C GLU A 51 -6.71 -38.82 -13.08
N GLU A 52 -6.02 -39.58 -12.23
CA GLU A 52 -5.32 -39.08 -11.06
C GLU A 52 -3.81 -39.27 -11.20
N PHE A 53 -3.08 -38.15 -11.25
CA PHE A 53 -1.62 -38.14 -11.45
C PHE A 53 -0.90 -38.07 -10.11
N THR A 54 -0.76 -39.21 -9.46
CA THR A 54 -0.08 -39.39 -8.17
C THR A 54 1.14 -40.32 -8.30
N LYS A 55 2.02 -40.35 -7.30
CA LYS A 55 3.16 -41.26 -7.27
C LYS A 55 2.73 -42.70 -7.32
N GLU A 56 1.59 -43.02 -6.71
CA GLU A 56 1.04 -44.39 -6.66
C GLU A 56 0.50 -44.83 -8.01
N ASN A 57 -0.03 -43.92 -8.81
CA ASN A 57 -0.58 -44.24 -10.13
C ASN A 57 0.46 -44.13 -11.25
N ALA A 58 1.63 -43.58 -10.98
CA ALA A 58 2.72 -43.50 -11.91
C ALA A 58 3.35 -44.89 -12.12
N ILE A 59 3.74 -45.19 -13.36
CA ILE A 59 4.54 -46.40 -13.69
C ILE A 59 5.96 -46.24 -13.17
N GLN A 60 6.52 -45.07 -13.36
CA GLN A 60 7.80 -44.63 -12.82
C GLN A 60 7.70 -43.16 -12.41
N THR A 61 8.51 -42.79 -11.45
CA THR A 61 8.72 -41.38 -11.08
C THR A 61 10.21 -41.06 -11.14
N THR A 62 10.51 -39.82 -11.45
CA THR A 62 11.87 -39.29 -11.40
C THR A 62 11.85 -37.87 -10.79
N THR A 63 13.00 -37.38 -10.35
CA THR A 63 13.14 -36.02 -9.86
C THR A 63 14.15 -35.30 -10.74
N SER A 64 13.83 -34.09 -11.18
CA SER A 64 14.77 -33.28 -11.96
C SER A 64 16.02 -32.94 -11.15
N ALA A 65 17.19 -33.08 -11.76
CA ALA A 65 18.47 -32.72 -11.17
C ALA A 65 18.67 -31.18 -11.17
N ASP A 66 19.71 -30.67 -10.50
CA ASP A 66 20.01 -29.25 -10.41
C ASP A 66 20.26 -28.59 -11.79
N ASP A 67 20.69 -29.37 -12.77
CA ASP A 67 20.83 -28.92 -14.17
C ASP A 67 19.55 -29.05 -14.99
N GLY A 68 18.43 -29.39 -14.33
CA GLY A 68 17.11 -29.56 -14.93
C GLY A 68 16.92 -30.92 -15.63
N SER A 69 17.94 -31.75 -15.75
CA SER A 69 17.82 -33.03 -16.45
C SER A 69 16.97 -34.04 -15.66
N PHE A 70 16.20 -34.85 -16.38
CA PHE A 70 15.48 -36.00 -15.85
C PHE A 70 15.34 -37.09 -16.90
N SER A 71 15.17 -38.35 -16.47
CA SER A 71 14.94 -39.46 -17.39
C SER A 71 14.07 -40.58 -16.81
N PHE A 72 13.41 -41.31 -17.69
CA PHE A 72 12.74 -42.56 -17.45
C PHE A 72 13.38 -43.62 -18.32
N GLU A 73 13.97 -44.61 -17.69
CA GLU A 73 14.65 -45.73 -18.37
C GLU A 73 13.71 -46.92 -18.54
N LYS A 74 13.97 -47.75 -19.55
CA LYS A 74 13.20 -48.98 -19.83
C LYS A 74 11.68 -48.71 -19.91
N VAL A 75 11.30 -47.66 -20.64
CA VAL A 75 9.90 -47.35 -20.92
C VAL A 75 9.41 -48.33 -22.00
N PRO A 76 8.35 -49.11 -21.73
CA PRO A 76 7.86 -50.08 -22.71
C PRO A 76 7.33 -49.42 -23.98
N TYR A 77 7.32 -50.15 -25.08
CA TYR A 77 6.64 -49.76 -26.32
C TYR A 77 5.20 -49.33 -26.04
N GLY A 78 4.80 -48.16 -26.59
CA GLY A 78 3.46 -47.62 -26.43
C GLY A 78 3.45 -46.10 -26.26
N THR A 79 2.25 -45.59 -26.01
CA THR A 79 2.04 -44.14 -25.74
C THR A 79 1.79 -43.93 -24.25
N TRP A 80 2.47 -42.96 -23.71
CA TRP A 80 2.51 -42.63 -22.30
C TRP A 80 2.22 -41.16 -22.10
N VAL A 81 1.85 -40.74 -20.88
CA VAL A 81 1.67 -39.34 -20.48
C VAL A 81 2.73 -39.00 -19.45
N ILE A 82 3.45 -37.93 -19.67
CA ILE A 82 4.37 -37.32 -18.71
C ILE A 82 3.66 -36.15 -18.07
N ARG A 83 3.71 -36.07 -16.73
CA ARG A 83 3.15 -34.97 -15.96
C ARG A 83 3.95 -34.76 -14.69
N GLU A 84 4.02 -33.48 -14.25
CA GLU A 84 4.56 -33.10 -12.95
C GLU A 84 3.59 -33.55 -11.84
N ILE A 85 4.14 -34.13 -10.76
CA ILE A 85 3.41 -34.60 -9.58
C ILE A 85 3.61 -33.60 -8.41
N GLU A 86 4.84 -33.11 -8.25
CA GLU A 86 5.21 -32.13 -7.23
C GLU A 86 6.14 -31.09 -7.84
N SER A 87 5.78 -29.81 -7.68
CA SER A 87 6.64 -28.70 -8.12
C SER A 87 7.67 -28.35 -7.03
N PRO A 88 8.81 -27.81 -7.41
CA PRO A 88 9.74 -27.22 -6.45
C PRO A 88 9.11 -26.05 -5.71
N THR A 89 9.61 -25.77 -4.51
CA THR A 89 9.15 -24.62 -3.70
C THR A 89 9.28 -23.32 -4.49
N GLY A 90 8.22 -22.50 -4.46
CA GLY A 90 8.17 -21.20 -5.15
C GLY A 90 7.64 -21.26 -6.57
N PHE A 91 7.24 -22.45 -7.03
CA PHE A 91 6.69 -22.66 -8.37
C PHE A 91 5.28 -23.22 -8.32
N VAL A 92 4.50 -22.87 -9.33
CA VAL A 92 3.16 -23.41 -9.55
C VAL A 92 3.32 -24.83 -10.13
N LEU A 93 2.57 -25.79 -9.58
CA LEU A 93 2.50 -27.14 -10.14
C LEU A 93 1.99 -27.08 -11.58
N SER A 94 2.76 -27.64 -12.52
CA SER A 94 2.33 -27.75 -13.92
C SER A 94 1.29 -28.85 -14.07
N GLU A 95 0.13 -28.50 -14.61
CA GLU A 95 -0.92 -29.45 -14.95
C GLU A 95 -0.82 -29.93 -16.42
N GLU A 96 0.23 -29.55 -17.11
CA GLU A 96 0.47 -29.95 -18.49
C GLU A 96 0.69 -31.47 -18.63
N GLU A 97 0.00 -32.06 -19.57
CA GLU A 97 0.12 -33.49 -19.92
C GLU A 97 0.83 -33.61 -21.25
N ILE A 98 2.04 -34.19 -21.26
CA ILE A 98 2.82 -34.41 -22.46
C ILE A 98 2.70 -35.88 -22.91
N ALA A 99 2.08 -36.08 -24.06
CA ALA A 99 2.01 -37.40 -24.65
C ALA A 99 3.35 -37.78 -25.33
N VAL A 100 3.92 -38.90 -24.97
CA VAL A 100 5.16 -39.44 -25.55
C VAL A 100 4.91 -40.86 -26.10
N THR A 101 5.56 -41.20 -27.20
CA THR A 101 5.43 -42.54 -27.80
C THR A 101 6.80 -43.18 -27.97
N VAL A 102 6.98 -44.34 -27.37
CA VAL A 102 8.14 -45.24 -27.61
C VAL A 102 7.74 -46.22 -28.67
N GLY A 103 8.33 -46.13 -29.87
CA GLY A 103 7.97 -46.93 -31.04
C GLY A 103 9.09 -47.84 -31.55
N LYS A 104 10.31 -47.71 -31.01
CA LYS A 104 11.48 -48.47 -31.47
C LYS A 104 12.34 -48.93 -30.28
N VAL A 105 13.13 -49.96 -30.51
CA VAL A 105 14.15 -50.39 -29.55
C VAL A 105 15.16 -49.27 -29.31
N ASP A 106 15.49 -49.03 -28.05
CA ASP A 106 16.47 -48.00 -27.61
C ASP A 106 16.15 -46.58 -28.09
N GLU A 107 14.89 -46.29 -28.38
CA GLU A 107 14.45 -44.94 -28.72
C GLU A 107 14.57 -44.01 -27.52
N VAL A 108 15.15 -42.86 -27.71
CA VAL A 108 15.14 -41.77 -26.74
C VAL A 108 14.15 -40.68 -27.19
N VAL A 109 13.12 -40.46 -26.39
CA VAL A 109 12.16 -39.36 -26.63
C VAL A 109 12.55 -38.18 -25.76
N GLU A 110 12.80 -37.04 -26.36
CA GLU A 110 13.18 -35.81 -25.64
C GLU A 110 11.97 -34.89 -25.44
N ILE A 111 11.84 -34.32 -24.24
CA ILE A 111 10.76 -33.38 -23.87
C ILE A 111 11.28 -32.21 -23.03
N GLU A 112 10.50 -31.15 -22.98
CA GLU A 112 10.75 -29.99 -22.11
C GLU A 112 9.54 -29.77 -21.21
N LEU A 113 9.79 -29.42 -19.94
CA LEU A 113 8.77 -29.04 -18.95
C LEU A 113 9.13 -27.69 -18.33
N VAL A 114 8.18 -26.77 -18.27
CA VAL A 114 8.37 -25.43 -17.73
C VAL A 114 7.48 -25.23 -16.51
N ASN A 115 8.03 -24.66 -15.41
CA ASN A 115 7.23 -24.15 -14.30
C ASN A 115 7.23 -22.63 -14.26
N TYR A 116 6.12 -22.11 -13.83
CA TYR A 116 5.92 -20.69 -13.59
C TYR A 116 6.13 -20.37 -12.11
N PHE A 117 6.71 -19.20 -11.81
CA PHE A 117 6.86 -18.78 -10.42
C PHE A 117 5.48 -18.55 -9.77
N ILE A 118 5.36 -18.93 -8.51
CA ILE A 118 4.30 -18.39 -7.67
C ILE A 118 4.52 -16.88 -7.56
N LYS A 119 3.50 -16.09 -7.90
CA LYS A 119 3.51 -14.65 -7.81
C LYS A 119 2.29 -14.16 -7.04
N GLY A 120 2.46 -13.10 -6.27
CA GLY A 120 1.39 -12.46 -5.51
C GLY A 120 1.56 -10.95 -5.48
N ASN A 121 0.63 -10.28 -4.80
CA ASN A 121 0.61 -8.85 -4.69
C ASN A 121 0.66 -8.45 -3.21
N ILE A 122 1.25 -7.30 -2.93
CA ILE A 122 1.20 -6.64 -1.63
C ILE A 122 0.33 -5.39 -1.79
N GLU A 123 -0.60 -5.20 -0.88
CA GLU A 123 -1.51 -4.05 -0.87
C GLU A 123 -1.65 -3.49 0.54
N LEU A 124 -1.81 -2.20 0.65
CA LEU A 124 -2.21 -1.53 1.88
C LEU A 124 -3.17 -0.38 1.58
N THR A 125 -3.99 -0.02 2.56
CA THR A 125 -4.85 1.17 2.51
C THR A 125 -4.37 2.16 3.55
N LYS A 126 -3.97 3.36 3.11
CA LYS A 126 -3.48 4.42 3.97
C LYS A 126 -4.61 5.23 4.56
N VAL A 127 -4.64 5.37 5.88
CA VAL A 127 -5.73 6.03 6.59
C VAL A 127 -5.21 6.94 7.71
N ASP A 128 -6.04 7.91 8.08
CA ASP A 128 -5.83 8.81 9.19
C ASP A 128 -6.11 8.09 10.53
N ALA A 129 -5.20 8.17 11.48
CA ALA A 129 -5.35 7.51 12.79
C ALA A 129 -6.52 8.07 13.62
N ASP A 130 -6.80 9.38 13.52
CA ASP A 130 -7.90 10.04 14.23
C ASP A 130 -9.25 9.84 13.51
N TYR A 131 -9.22 9.69 12.16
CA TYR A 131 -10.41 9.55 11.30
C TYR A 131 -10.20 8.41 10.29
N PRO A 132 -10.36 7.13 10.67
CA PRO A 132 -10.03 5.97 9.81
C PRO A 132 -10.82 5.88 8.50
N ASP A 133 -11.96 6.57 8.40
CA ASP A 133 -12.73 6.68 7.15
C ASP A 133 -12.03 7.59 6.12
N ASN A 134 -11.14 8.48 6.58
CA ASN A 134 -10.37 9.35 5.72
C ASN A 134 -9.17 8.58 5.14
N LYS A 135 -9.19 8.38 3.83
CA LYS A 135 -8.09 7.78 3.08
C LYS A 135 -7.05 8.84 2.78
N LEU A 136 -5.77 8.49 2.97
CA LEU A 136 -4.65 9.39 2.78
C LEU A 136 -3.91 9.06 1.49
N THR A 137 -3.55 10.12 0.77
CA THR A 137 -2.79 10.06 -0.49
C THR A 137 -1.44 10.75 -0.34
N GLY A 138 -0.51 10.51 -1.29
CA GLY A 138 0.80 11.17 -1.30
C GLY A 138 1.84 10.54 -0.38
N ALA A 139 1.58 9.38 0.22
CA ALA A 139 2.61 8.58 0.88
C ALA A 139 3.50 7.88 -0.15
N VAL A 140 4.71 7.50 0.26
CA VAL A 140 5.58 6.64 -0.54
C VAL A 140 5.96 5.42 0.29
N PHE A 141 5.72 4.23 -0.26
CA PHE A 141 6.10 2.96 0.35
C PHE A 141 7.13 2.25 -0.50
N GLU A 142 8.17 1.71 0.15
CA GLU A 142 9.19 0.87 -0.47
C GLU A 142 8.99 -0.59 -0.06
N VAL A 143 9.21 -1.49 -1.02
CA VAL A 143 9.18 -2.94 -0.80
C VAL A 143 10.57 -3.52 -1.04
N TYR A 144 11.03 -4.34 -0.11
CA TYR A 144 12.32 -5.03 -0.15
C TYR A 144 12.11 -6.53 -0.12
N ALA A 145 12.92 -7.28 -0.86
CA ALA A 145 12.96 -8.74 -0.79
C ALA A 145 14.03 -9.20 0.22
N ASP A 146 13.65 -10.11 1.11
CA ASP A 146 14.59 -10.84 2.00
C ASP A 146 15.45 -11.78 1.16
N THR A 147 16.59 -11.29 0.68
CA THR A 147 17.47 -12.04 -0.24
C THR A 147 18.47 -12.96 0.47
N ASN A 148 18.74 -12.72 1.75
CA ASN A 148 19.61 -13.54 2.57
C ASN A 148 18.84 -14.60 3.39
N GLY A 149 17.50 -14.53 3.42
CA GLY A 149 16.61 -15.49 4.06
C GLY A 149 16.69 -15.50 5.58
N ASN A 150 17.20 -14.41 6.21
CA ASN A 150 17.35 -14.33 7.67
C ASN A 150 16.04 -13.94 8.37
N GLY A 151 15.06 -13.44 7.62
CA GLY A 151 13.75 -13.04 8.12
C GLY A 151 13.72 -11.71 8.86
N GLU A 152 14.80 -10.95 8.86
CA GLU A 152 14.95 -9.62 9.47
C GLU A 152 15.32 -8.60 8.40
N PHE A 153 14.76 -7.39 8.49
CA PHE A 153 15.09 -6.31 7.54
C PHE A 153 16.48 -5.77 7.80
N ASP A 154 17.35 -5.82 6.80
CA ASP A 154 18.71 -5.33 6.90
C ASP A 154 19.26 -4.75 5.56
N LYS A 155 20.54 -4.34 5.58
CA LYS A 155 21.22 -3.72 4.43
C LYS A 155 21.44 -4.65 3.22
N ASP A 156 21.34 -5.96 3.44
CA ASP A 156 21.56 -6.98 2.42
C ASP A 156 20.25 -7.30 1.66
N ASP A 157 19.11 -6.73 2.11
CA ASP A 157 17.83 -6.86 1.45
C ASP A 157 17.76 -6.02 0.17
N LYS A 158 17.14 -6.58 -0.83
CA LYS A 158 17.07 -5.96 -2.15
C LYS A 158 15.82 -5.12 -2.30
N LEU A 159 15.98 -3.83 -2.59
CA LEU A 159 14.86 -2.97 -2.99
C LEU A 159 14.22 -3.49 -4.28
N CYS A 160 12.94 -3.82 -4.21
CA CYS A 160 12.10 -4.17 -5.36
C CYS A 160 11.59 -2.93 -6.09
N GLY A 161 11.26 -1.88 -5.33
CA GLY A 161 10.75 -0.61 -5.85
C GLY A 161 9.80 0.08 -4.89
N GLU A 162 9.11 1.10 -5.38
CA GLU A 162 8.06 1.80 -4.68
C GLU A 162 6.69 1.23 -5.06
N MET A 163 5.76 1.18 -4.11
CA MET A 163 4.37 0.78 -4.37
C MET A 163 3.67 1.84 -5.22
N THR A 164 2.80 1.39 -6.12
CA THR A 164 1.96 2.28 -6.92
C THR A 164 0.77 2.75 -6.09
N GLU A 165 0.57 4.06 -6.00
CA GLU A 165 -0.64 4.64 -5.44
C GLU A 165 -1.80 4.49 -6.42
N LEU A 166 -2.90 3.93 -5.95
CA LEU A 166 -4.17 3.78 -6.64
C LEU A 166 -5.20 4.77 -6.09
N GLU A 167 -6.41 4.77 -6.62
CA GLU A 167 -7.49 5.60 -6.09
C GLU A 167 -7.84 5.23 -4.63
N GLY A 168 -8.25 6.24 -3.87
CA GLY A 168 -8.75 6.04 -2.50
C GLY A 168 -7.69 5.67 -1.47
N GLY A 169 -6.44 6.08 -1.66
CA GLY A 169 -5.35 5.86 -0.71
C GLY A 169 -4.92 4.40 -0.61
N VAL A 170 -5.16 3.62 -1.66
CA VAL A 170 -4.66 2.24 -1.79
C VAL A 170 -3.28 2.28 -2.45
N TYR A 171 -2.34 1.52 -1.91
CA TYR A 171 -0.99 1.35 -2.44
C TYR A 171 -0.76 -0.11 -2.74
N GLN A 172 -0.20 -0.43 -3.91
CA GLN A 172 -0.03 -1.80 -4.36
C GLN A 172 1.31 -2.03 -5.06
N MET A 173 1.89 -3.22 -4.86
CA MET A 173 2.95 -3.78 -5.69
C MET A 173 2.54 -5.18 -6.13
N THR A 174 2.61 -5.44 -7.43
CA THR A 174 2.13 -6.68 -8.06
C THR A 174 3.28 -7.55 -8.57
N GLU A 175 2.96 -8.81 -8.91
CA GLU A 175 3.87 -9.74 -9.57
C GLU A 175 5.14 -10.06 -8.74
N LEU A 176 5.06 -9.95 -7.42
CA LEU A 176 6.13 -10.35 -6.52
C LEU A 176 6.22 -11.87 -6.46
N ARG A 177 7.41 -12.42 -6.69
CA ARG A 177 7.67 -13.86 -6.66
C ARG A 177 7.54 -14.41 -5.23
N TYR A 178 7.34 -15.71 -5.10
CA TYR A 178 7.38 -16.42 -3.83
C TYR A 178 8.58 -16.00 -2.99
N GLY A 179 8.34 -15.70 -1.71
CA GLY A 179 9.38 -15.29 -0.78
C GLY A 179 8.89 -14.32 0.28
N LYS A 180 9.80 -13.91 1.16
CA LYS A 180 9.55 -12.92 2.20
C LYS A 180 9.94 -11.52 1.73
N TYR A 181 9.12 -10.55 2.11
CA TYR A 181 9.28 -9.14 1.77
C TYR A 181 9.11 -8.27 3.01
N PHE A 182 9.65 -7.06 2.93
CA PHE A 182 9.52 -6.02 3.91
C PHE A 182 8.94 -4.76 3.27
N VAL A 183 7.92 -4.20 3.90
CA VAL A 183 7.28 -2.94 3.50
C VAL A 183 7.60 -1.88 4.54
N ARG A 184 8.04 -0.70 4.10
CA ARG A 184 8.22 0.46 4.97
C ARG A 184 7.66 1.72 4.32
N GLU A 185 7.20 2.64 5.14
CA GLU A 185 6.89 3.99 4.68
C GLU A 185 8.18 4.78 4.51
N LYS A 186 8.43 5.30 3.32
CA LYS A 186 9.57 6.18 3.01
C LYS A 186 9.23 7.63 3.26
N THR A 187 8.00 8.02 2.91
CA THR A 187 7.49 9.38 3.07
C THR A 187 6.03 9.31 3.52
N ALA A 188 5.73 9.95 4.64
CA ALA A 188 4.35 10.09 5.11
C ALA A 188 3.58 11.11 4.26
N PRO A 189 2.24 11.07 4.23
CA PRO A 189 1.42 12.13 3.67
C PRO A 189 1.71 13.48 4.34
N ASP A 190 1.49 14.58 3.60
CA ASP A 190 1.65 15.92 4.14
C ASP A 190 0.81 16.12 5.40
N GLY A 191 1.43 16.62 6.45
CA GLY A 191 0.77 16.85 7.75
C GLY A 191 0.67 15.64 8.67
N PHE A 192 1.31 14.52 8.31
CA PHE A 192 1.33 13.32 9.12
C PHE A 192 2.75 12.95 9.58
N VAL A 193 2.81 12.16 10.64
CA VAL A 193 4.07 11.65 11.21
C VAL A 193 4.45 10.36 10.47
N LEU A 194 5.72 10.26 10.05
CA LEU A 194 6.25 9.06 9.40
C LEU A 194 6.21 7.85 10.36
N ASP A 195 5.73 6.71 9.87
CA ASP A 195 5.93 5.42 10.54
C ASP A 195 7.26 4.82 10.08
N GLU A 196 8.25 4.84 10.98
CA GLU A 196 9.59 4.30 10.70
C GLU A 196 9.66 2.77 10.82
N SER A 197 8.56 2.11 11.18
CA SER A 197 8.50 0.66 11.36
C SER A 197 8.60 -0.07 10.01
N VAL A 198 9.01 -1.34 10.09
CA VAL A 198 9.10 -2.23 8.93
C VAL A 198 8.17 -3.42 9.12
N TYR A 199 7.43 -3.76 8.08
CA TYR A 199 6.38 -4.79 8.13
C TYR A 199 6.73 -5.95 7.20
N GLY A 200 6.88 -7.14 7.78
CA GLY A 200 7.16 -8.37 7.03
C GLY A 200 5.89 -8.97 6.42
N VAL A 201 5.98 -9.45 5.19
CA VAL A 201 4.92 -10.16 4.48
C VAL A 201 5.52 -11.26 3.62
N SER A 202 4.87 -12.44 3.56
CA SER A 202 5.32 -13.56 2.75
C SER A 202 4.35 -13.81 1.60
N ILE A 203 4.87 -13.94 0.39
CA ILE A 203 4.15 -14.38 -0.81
C ILE A 203 4.29 -15.89 -0.90
N GLU A 204 3.20 -16.63 -0.74
CA GLU A 204 3.19 -18.11 -0.68
C GLU A 204 2.19 -18.72 -1.66
N GLU A 205 1.15 -17.98 -2.08
CA GLU A 205 0.09 -18.47 -2.95
C GLU A 205 0.01 -17.66 -4.23
N ASN A 206 -0.12 -18.38 -5.35
CA ASN A 206 -0.18 -17.74 -6.68
C ASN A 206 -1.45 -16.91 -6.86
N GLY A 207 -1.29 -15.68 -7.34
CA GLY A 207 -2.38 -14.74 -7.62
C GLY A 207 -2.97 -14.06 -6.39
N LYS A 208 -2.48 -14.36 -5.17
CA LYS A 208 -3.03 -13.82 -3.93
C LYS A 208 -2.52 -12.40 -3.66
N THR A 209 -3.42 -11.55 -3.16
CA THR A 209 -3.08 -10.24 -2.61
C THR A 209 -2.98 -10.32 -1.09
N TYR A 210 -1.87 -9.86 -0.56
CA TYR A 210 -1.55 -9.84 0.87
C TYR A 210 -1.66 -8.40 1.37
N THR A 211 -2.50 -8.19 2.37
CA THR A 211 -2.72 -6.86 2.94
C THR A 211 -1.74 -6.61 4.08
N VAL A 212 -1.10 -5.43 4.06
CA VAL A 212 -0.22 -4.94 5.13
C VAL A 212 -0.96 -3.86 5.92
N GLU A 213 -1.03 -4.06 7.23
CA GLU A 213 -1.68 -3.14 8.17
C GLU A 213 -0.76 -2.91 9.37
N ASN A 214 -0.63 -1.67 9.84
CA ASN A 214 0.00 -1.38 11.13
C ASN A 214 -1.03 -1.31 12.26
N LYS A 215 -2.34 -1.33 11.92
CA LYS A 215 -3.45 -1.47 12.86
C LYS A 215 -4.49 -2.43 12.28
N ALA A 216 -4.56 -3.60 12.88
CA ALA A 216 -5.38 -4.71 12.41
C ALA A 216 -6.86 -4.33 12.20
N GLY A 217 -7.39 -4.62 11.01
CA GLY A 217 -8.77 -4.34 10.63
C GLY A 217 -9.10 -2.86 10.40
N VAL A 218 -8.09 -2.00 10.39
CA VAL A 218 -8.25 -0.55 10.13
C VAL A 218 -7.49 -0.15 8.87
N GLY A 219 -6.24 -0.58 8.72
CA GLY A 219 -5.36 -0.27 7.62
C GLY A 219 -3.98 0.19 8.09
N PHE A 220 -3.27 0.89 7.22
CA PHE A 220 -1.99 1.49 7.54
C PHE A 220 -2.22 2.94 8.00
N ILE A 221 -2.23 3.15 9.32
CA ILE A 221 -2.51 4.46 9.92
C ILE A 221 -1.25 5.33 10.00
N ASN A 222 -1.42 6.67 9.91
CA ASN A 222 -0.45 7.64 10.44
C ASN A 222 -1.15 8.61 11.38
N ASP A 223 -0.43 9.02 12.42
CA ASP A 223 -0.85 10.09 13.31
C ASP A 223 -0.67 11.44 12.63
N ALA A 224 -1.64 12.35 12.78
CA ALA A 224 -1.50 13.72 12.31
C ALA A 224 -0.43 14.45 13.12
N GLN A 225 0.36 15.29 12.45
CA GLN A 225 1.24 16.23 13.14
C GLN A 225 0.40 17.26 13.90
N LYS A 226 0.76 17.51 15.16
CA LYS A 226 0.00 18.36 16.07
C LYS A 226 0.89 19.39 16.74
N GLY A 227 0.24 20.52 17.14
CA GLY A 227 0.85 21.57 17.93
C GLY A 227 -0.15 22.17 18.90
N SER A 228 0.15 23.35 19.42
CA SER A 228 -0.68 24.06 20.40
C SER A 228 -0.93 25.51 19.99
N LEU A 229 -2.05 26.06 20.44
CA LEU A 229 -2.41 27.48 20.30
C LEU A 229 -2.61 28.09 21.68
N LYS A 230 -1.96 29.22 21.94
CA LYS A 230 -2.18 30.05 23.11
C LYS A 230 -2.78 31.40 22.68
N ILE A 231 -3.94 31.75 23.21
CA ILE A 231 -4.55 33.07 23.06
C ILE A 231 -4.26 33.88 24.31
N VAL A 232 -3.73 35.06 24.15
CA VAL A 232 -3.44 36.03 25.23
C VAL A 232 -4.32 37.24 25.07
N LYS A 233 -5.24 37.41 26.01
CA LYS A 233 -6.19 38.56 26.04
C LYS A 233 -5.65 39.70 26.89
N THR A 234 -5.72 40.88 26.33
CA THR A 234 -5.49 42.14 27.05
C THR A 234 -6.65 43.12 26.84
N SER A 235 -6.78 44.12 27.69
CA SER A 235 -7.76 45.20 27.53
C SER A 235 -7.24 46.51 28.08
N SER A 236 -7.79 47.65 27.62
CA SER A 236 -7.39 48.99 28.07
C SER A 236 -7.73 49.26 29.55
N ASP A 237 -8.71 48.55 30.12
CA ASP A 237 -9.13 48.67 31.54
C ASP A 237 -8.53 47.54 32.43
N GLY A 238 -7.73 46.65 31.84
CA GLY A 238 -7.07 45.54 32.57
C GLY A 238 -7.95 44.30 32.81
N LYS A 239 -9.22 44.28 32.42
CA LYS A 239 -10.07 43.09 32.52
C LYS A 239 -9.73 42.10 31.44
N VAL A 240 -9.39 40.84 31.82
CA VAL A 240 -8.93 39.79 30.90
C VAL A 240 -9.68 38.48 31.03
N GLU A 241 -10.38 38.22 32.13
CA GLU A 241 -11.07 36.99 32.43
C GLU A 241 -12.46 36.90 31.79
N GLY A 242 -12.84 35.72 31.30
CA GLY A 242 -14.18 35.37 30.87
C GLY A 242 -14.55 35.78 29.45
N PHE A 243 -13.62 36.34 28.67
CA PHE A 243 -13.84 36.63 27.23
C PHE A 243 -13.88 35.36 26.41
N SER A 244 -14.85 35.26 25.50
CA SER A 244 -15.05 34.08 24.65
C SER A 244 -14.36 34.26 23.31
N PHE A 245 -13.59 33.20 22.90
CA PHE A 245 -12.93 33.13 21.61
C PHE A 245 -13.36 31.89 20.86
N ARG A 246 -13.81 32.03 19.62
CA ARG A 246 -14.07 30.93 18.70
C ARG A 246 -12.82 30.68 17.86
N VAL A 247 -12.42 29.42 17.80
CA VAL A 247 -11.30 28.94 17.00
C VAL A 247 -11.84 27.95 16.00
N THR A 248 -11.55 28.14 14.73
CA THR A 248 -12.01 27.27 13.64
C THR A 248 -10.85 26.84 12.75
N SER A 249 -11.07 25.82 11.93
CA SER A 249 -10.14 25.43 10.86
C SER A 249 -10.90 24.94 9.62
N ALA A 250 -10.20 24.79 8.51
CA ALA A 250 -10.78 24.34 7.25
C ALA A 250 -11.22 22.87 7.27
N ASP A 251 -10.63 22.06 8.13
CA ASP A 251 -10.95 20.63 8.33
C ASP A 251 -12.14 20.39 9.27
N GLY A 252 -12.84 21.45 9.68
CA GLY A 252 -14.07 21.38 10.46
C GLY A 252 -13.90 21.52 11.97
N TYR A 253 -12.69 21.82 12.47
CA TYR A 253 -12.55 22.20 13.88
C TYR A 253 -13.31 23.50 14.16
N ASP A 254 -14.19 23.53 15.17
CA ASP A 254 -15.00 24.66 15.58
C ASP A 254 -15.30 24.58 17.07
N GLN A 255 -14.56 25.33 17.86
CA GLN A 255 -14.67 25.34 19.32
C GLN A 255 -14.63 26.75 19.87
N THR A 256 -15.33 26.98 20.98
CA THR A 256 -15.33 28.25 21.71
C THR A 256 -14.78 28.05 23.10
N PHE A 257 -13.82 28.88 23.49
CA PHE A 257 -13.13 28.85 24.76
C PHE A 257 -13.29 30.16 25.49
N LYS A 258 -13.11 30.15 26.82
CA LYS A 258 -13.11 31.37 27.64
C LYS A 258 -11.73 31.56 28.26
N THR A 259 -11.30 32.85 28.31
CA THR A 259 -10.07 33.24 28.98
C THR A 259 -10.16 33.00 30.48
N ASP A 260 -9.06 32.54 31.04
CA ASP A 260 -8.87 32.37 32.50
C ASP A 260 -8.60 33.71 33.18
N LYS A 261 -8.30 33.66 34.51
CA LYS A 261 -7.95 34.84 35.34
C LYS A 261 -6.71 35.60 34.86
N ASN A 262 -5.84 34.97 34.09
CA ASN A 262 -4.64 35.55 33.51
C ASN A 262 -4.90 36.12 32.11
N GLY A 263 -6.10 35.95 31.58
CA GLY A 263 -6.45 36.29 30.21
C GLY A 263 -5.97 35.27 29.17
N GLU A 264 -5.72 34.04 29.56
CA GLU A 264 -5.13 33.03 28.70
C GLU A 264 -6.13 31.95 28.33
N ILE A 265 -6.01 31.44 27.10
CA ILE A 265 -6.57 30.17 26.62
C ILE A 265 -5.41 29.36 26.08
N PHE A 266 -5.31 28.07 26.48
CA PHE A 266 -4.30 27.15 25.95
C PHE A 266 -5.01 25.93 25.38
N ILE A 267 -4.74 25.64 24.09
CA ILE A 267 -5.37 24.56 23.33
C ILE A 267 -4.26 23.67 22.80
N GLU A 268 -4.25 22.39 23.24
CA GLU A 268 -3.27 21.40 22.83
C GLU A 268 -3.85 20.44 21.79
N GLY A 269 -2.97 19.75 21.07
CA GLY A 269 -3.34 18.67 20.18
C GLY A 269 -4.07 19.12 18.91
N LEU A 270 -3.94 20.39 18.52
CA LEU A 270 -4.44 20.88 17.25
C LEU A 270 -3.58 20.32 16.10
N ARG A 271 -4.20 19.88 15.03
CA ARG A 271 -3.49 19.52 13.80
C ARG A 271 -2.75 20.75 13.27
N ILE A 272 -1.64 20.53 12.58
CA ILE A 272 -0.94 21.64 11.92
C ILE A 272 -1.85 22.28 10.87
N GLY A 273 -1.80 23.60 10.74
CA GLY A 273 -2.64 24.32 9.79
C GLY A 273 -3.02 25.72 10.26
N GLU A 274 -3.99 26.30 9.56
CA GLU A 274 -4.46 27.66 9.79
C GLU A 274 -5.74 27.66 10.64
N TYR A 275 -5.72 28.46 11.71
CA TYR A 275 -6.82 28.61 12.67
C TYR A 275 -7.23 30.06 12.81
N PRO A 276 -8.34 30.50 12.18
CA PRO A 276 -8.99 31.77 12.49
C PRO A 276 -9.40 31.82 13.96
N VAL A 277 -9.02 32.89 14.63
CA VAL A 277 -9.36 33.19 16.02
C VAL A 277 -10.20 34.48 16.04
N SER A 278 -11.45 34.36 16.47
CA SER A 278 -12.38 35.47 16.57
C SER A 278 -12.94 35.62 17.99
N GLU A 279 -13.04 36.84 18.47
CA GLU A 279 -13.69 37.12 19.74
C GLU A 279 -15.22 37.12 19.58
N VAL A 280 -15.89 36.35 20.43
CA VAL A 280 -17.36 36.26 20.43
C VAL A 280 -17.97 37.40 21.23
N SER A 281 -18.94 38.09 20.62
CA SER A 281 -19.71 39.10 21.33
C SER A 281 -20.63 38.46 22.37
N ASP A 282 -20.33 38.66 23.64
CA ASP A 282 -21.11 38.18 24.78
C ASP A 282 -21.15 39.15 25.94
N SER A 283 -21.62 38.74 27.11
CA SER A 283 -21.70 39.59 28.31
C SER A 283 -20.35 40.06 28.83
N ALA A 284 -19.26 39.31 28.59
CA ALA A 284 -17.93 39.68 29.03
C ALA A 284 -17.32 40.77 28.14
N SER A 285 -17.60 40.74 26.86
CA SER A 285 -17.16 41.72 25.87
C SER A 285 -18.10 42.90 25.71
N ALA A 286 -19.24 42.91 26.43
CA ALA A 286 -20.15 44.03 26.44
C ALA A 286 -19.46 45.32 26.94
N GLY A 287 -19.47 46.37 26.15
CA GLY A 287 -18.78 47.63 26.45
C GLY A 287 -17.38 47.75 25.84
N TYR A 288 -16.89 46.76 25.13
CA TYR A 288 -15.63 46.82 24.41
C TYR A 288 -15.82 46.97 22.89
N ILE A 289 -14.78 47.45 22.24
CA ILE A 289 -14.61 47.34 20.79
C ILE A 289 -13.91 46.02 20.54
N LEU A 290 -14.57 45.09 19.83
CA LEU A 290 -13.99 43.80 19.49
C LEU A 290 -12.83 43.98 18.50
N PRO A 291 -11.70 43.30 18.70
CA PRO A 291 -10.60 43.32 17.76
C PRO A 291 -10.99 42.62 16.45
N ALA A 292 -10.24 42.88 15.40
CA ALA A 292 -10.34 42.10 14.18
C ALA A 292 -9.88 40.66 14.44
N ASP A 293 -10.45 39.70 13.70
CA ASP A 293 -10.03 38.29 13.70
C ASP A 293 -8.55 38.17 13.37
N LYS A 294 -7.89 37.24 14.01
CA LYS A 294 -6.49 36.90 13.74
C LYS A 294 -6.35 35.47 13.22
N GLN A 295 -5.37 35.29 12.37
CA GLN A 295 -5.00 33.97 11.84
C GLN A 295 -3.84 33.41 12.68
N ALA A 296 -4.00 32.18 13.18
CA ALA A 296 -2.96 31.42 13.83
C ALA A 296 -2.49 30.29 12.93
N THR A 297 -1.18 30.17 12.70
CA THR A 297 -0.59 29.06 12.00
C THR A 297 -0.01 28.09 13.03
N VAL A 298 -0.69 26.97 13.28
CA VAL A 298 -0.22 25.90 14.18
C VAL A 298 0.83 25.05 13.45
N LYS A 299 1.98 24.83 14.09
CA LYS A 299 3.10 24.04 13.58
C LYS A 299 3.39 22.88 14.50
N THR A 300 4.02 21.84 13.96
CA THR A 300 4.41 20.63 14.68
C THR A 300 5.19 20.96 15.95
N ASP A 301 4.82 20.33 17.06
CA ASP A 301 5.49 20.36 18.37
C ASP A 301 5.81 21.77 18.87
N SER A 302 5.00 22.75 18.50
CA SER A 302 5.20 24.14 18.88
C SER A 302 3.91 24.80 19.35
N THR A 303 4.06 25.88 20.15
CA THR A 303 2.93 26.71 20.58
C THR A 303 2.91 28.00 19.78
N THR A 304 1.82 28.20 19.03
CA THR A 304 1.53 29.47 18.36
C THR A 304 0.85 30.41 19.35
N ILE A 305 1.28 31.67 19.43
CA ILE A 305 0.69 32.67 20.35
C ILE A 305 -0.06 33.70 19.53
N VAL A 306 -1.31 33.94 19.93
CA VAL A 306 -2.17 34.99 19.37
C VAL A 306 -2.55 35.99 20.47
N GLU A 307 -2.17 37.23 20.31
CA GLU A 307 -2.52 38.31 21.24
C GLU A 307 -3.77 39.01 20.74
N MET A 308 -4.77 39.20 21.63
CA MET A 308 -6.05 39.86 21.33
C MET A 308 -6.28 41.00 22.32
N HIS A 309 -6.46 42.21 21.82
CA HIS A 309 -6.61 43.41 22.65
C HIS A 309 -7.96 44.06 22.44
N ASN A 310 -8.66 44.41 23.55
CA ASN A 310 -9.91 45.17 23.51
C ASN A 310 -9.74 46.57 24.06
N GLU A 311 -10.28 47.53 23.34
CA GLU A 311 -10.48 48.87 23.84
C GLU A 311 -11.85 48.98 24.52
N PHE A 312 -11.86 49.45 25.78
CA PHE A 312 -13.11 49.75 26.48
C PHE A 312 -13.78 50.96 25.83
N ARG A 313 -15.07 50.86 25.58
CA ARG A 313 -15.84 51.97 25.03
C ARG A 313 -16.06 52.99 26.14
N ASP A 314 -15.33 54.09 26.13
CA ASP A 314 -15.66 55.23 26.94
C ASP A 314 -17.04 55.74 26.50
N THR A 315 -18.07 55.53 27.36
CA THR A 315 -19.35 56.17 27.11
C THR A 315 -19.12 57.64 27.37
N PRO A 316 -19.31 58.50 26.37
CA PRO A 316 -19.19 59.98 26.61
C PRO A 316 -20.06 60.34 27.79
N LYS A 317 -19.50 61.01 28.79
CA LYS A 317 -20.33 61.68 29.81
C LYS A 317 -21.34 62.54 29.09
N THR A 318 -22.64 62.31 29.34
CA THR A 318 -23.72 63.05 28.77
C THR A 318 -23.51 64.54 29.08
N GLY A 319 -23.08 65.34 28.12
CA GLY A 319 -22.78 66.76 28.27
C GLY A 319 -21.69 67.31 27.33
N ASP A 320 -20.94 66.43 26.61
CA ASP A 320 -19.99 66.94 25.62
C ASP A 320 -20.53 66.75 24.19
N ASP A 321 -20.35 67.84 23.38
CA ASP A 321 -20.74 67.90 21.96
C ASP A 321 -19.90 66.87 21.16
N PHE A 322 -20.29 65.58 21.18
CA PHE A 322 -19.62 64.54 20.47
C PHE A 322 -20.00 64.56 18.98
N ASN A 323 -19.07 64.96 18.14
CA ASN A 323 -19.27 64.96 16.69
C ASN A 323 -19.23 63.54 16.11
N LEU A 324 -20.39 62.87 16.15
CA LEU A 324 -20.62 61.54 15.66
C LEU A 324 -20.15 61.30 14.18
N GLY A 325 -20.13 62.40 13.40
CA GLY A 325 -19.76 62.38 11.99
C GLY A 325 -18.28 62.07 11.73
N LEU A 326 -17.40 62.40 12.69
CA LEU A 326 -15.96 62.18 12.54
C LEU A 326 -15.56 60.71 12.70
N TRP A 327 -16.27 60.01 13.57
CA TRP A 327 -15.97 58.57 13.85
C TRP A 327 -16.57 57.62 12.82
N VAL A 328 -17.73 57.96 12.26
CA VAL A 328 -18.33 57.23 11.15
C VAL A 328 -17.47 57.32 9.88
N SER A 329 -16.81 58.46 9.66
CA SER A 329 -15.90 58.63 8.52
C SER A 329 -14.59 57.87 8.67
N LEU A 330 -14.06 57.66 9.90
CA LEU A 330 -12.88 56.85 10.17
C LEU A 330 -13.16 55.33 10.02
N ALA A 331 -14.34 54.87 10.44
CA ALA A 331 -14.76 53.49 10.27
C ALA A 331 -14.98 53.12 8.78
N ALA A 332 -15.48 54.07 7.98
CA ALA A 332 -15.66 53.84 6.54
C ALA A 332 -14.34 53.80 5.76
N ALA A 333 -13.29 54.47 6.24
CA ALA A 333 -11.98 54.48 5.60
C ALA A 333 -11.21 53.17 5.80
N SER A 334 -11.47 52.41 6.88
CA SER A 334 -10.81 51.10 7.15
C SER A 334 -11.38 49.95 6.32
N VAL A 335 -12.62 50.05 5.84
CA VAL A 335 -13.28 49.04 5.01
C VAL A 335 -12.85 49.13 3.53
N ILE A 336 -12.38 50.32 3.08
CA ILE A 336 -11.98 50.55 1.68
C ILE A 336 -10.53 50.03 1.39
N GLY A 337 -9.70 49.88 2.44
CA GLY A 337 -8.30 49.42 2.28
C GLY A 337 -8.14 47.93 1.95
N ALA A 338 -9.11 47.10 2.25
CA ALA A 338 -9.04 45.65 2.04
C ALA A 338 -9.62 45.17 0.69
N GLY A 339 -10.28 46.09 -0.07
CA GLY A 339 -10.98 45.72 -1.32
C GLY A 339 -10.21 45.89 -2.64
N VAL A 340 -8.99 46.45 -2.64
CA VAL A 340 -8.33 46.91 -3.88
C VAL A 340 -7.19 46.05 -4.39
N LEU A 341 -6.87 44.91 -3.78
CA LEU A 341 -5.80 43.99 -4.29
C LEU A 341 -6.31 42.75 -5.03
N GLY A 342 -7.56 42.69 -5.42
CA GLY A 342 -8.19 41.52 -6.06
C GLY A 342 -8.63 41.67 -7.52
N PHE A 343 -8.32 42.75 -8.24
CA PHE A 343 -8.81 42.92 -9.62
C PHE A 343 -7.80 43.60 -10.54
N VAL A 344 -6.74 42.92 -10.90
CA VAL A 344 -5.94 43.29 -12.09
C VAL A 344 -5.73 42.08 -12.98
N GLY A 345 -6.50 42.09 -14.06
CA GLY A 345 -5.94 41.71 -15.36
C GLY A 345 -6.14 40.34 -15.91
N PHE A 346 -7.28 40.05 -16.50
CA PHE A 346 -7.32 39.31 -17.74
C PHE A 346 -8.09 40.08 -18.81
N LYS A 347 -7.39 40.92 -19.54
CA LYS A 347 -7.83 41.36 -20.86
C LYS A 347 -7.12 40.52 -21.92
N LYS A 348 -7.84 39.58 -22.50
CA LYS A 348 -7.50 38.92 -23.76
C LYS A 348 -7.41 39.96 -24.87
N LYS A 349 -6.26 40.08 -25.50
CA LYS A 349 -6.13 40.73 -26.80
C LYS A 349 -6.50 39.74 -27.90
N LYS A 350 -7.61 39.95 -28.57
CA LYS A 350 -7.87 39.47 -29.91
C LYS A 350 -7.01 40.29 -30.85
N LYS A 351 -6.30 39.66 -31.75
CA LYS A 351 -5.80 40.22 -33.00
C LYS A 351 -6.14 39.32 -34.12
N GLU A 352 -6.85 39.88 -35.05
CA GLU A 352 -7.02 39.54 -36.44
C GLU A 352 -5.67 39.47 -37.13
N ASP A 353 -5.46 38.46 -37.87
CA ASP A 353 -5.29 38.33 -39.34
C ASP A 353 -5.21 36.84 -39.69
#